data_9e85707e00ef86b4cb66594e7837c546
#
_entry.id   9e85707e00ef86b4cb66594e7837c546
#
_cell.length_a   1.000
_cell.length_b   1.000
_cell.length_c   1.000
_cell.angle_alpha   90.00
_cell.angle_beta   90.00
_cell.angle_gamma   90.00
#
_symmetry.space_group_name_H-M   'P 1'
#
loop_
_entity.id
_entity.type
_entity.pdbx_description
1 polymer ?
#
loop_
_entity_poly.entity_id
_entity_poly.type
_entity_poly.pdbx_seq_one_letter_code
_entity_poly.pdbx_strand_id
1 'polypeptide(L)'
;MIKRLFFTVVLALFCVAGVGAREYKVSEIPLVHLQDRTRYVSNPDNILSAAVVDSIDSALFTLEEKTGIQVLVAVVTGIEGGDCFDFAHRLGQENGVGEKGRDNGLVVLLSTDERCVQFATGYGLEGVLPDAICKRIQSQYMVEHFGNDDWNRGMLEGMKAVVAVLDGSMEALPEEDDMFPIYFFGVIMLLGIALACYAVWAAGRCPKCKKKNLRRVNSIISGRSNGYIIHDVTYCCQECGHTFVTKTTSVDPNYRGPRGGGISGGSFGRGGGGFSGGSFGGGSFGGGGAGSRF
;
A
#
# COMPACT_ATOMS: atom_id res chain seq x y z
N MET A 1 7.14 20.22 58.25
CA MET A 1 7.85 19.58 57.13
C MET A 1 6.89 18.96 56.10
N ILE A 2 5.90 18.20 56.48
CA ILE A 2 4.94 17.50 55.59
C ILE A 2 4.16 18.47 54.65
N LYS A 3 3.69 19.65 55.15
CA LYS A 3 2.96 20.62 54.32
C LYS A 3 3.84 21.23 53.20
N ARG A 4 5.13 21.41 53.42
CA ARG A 4 6.06 21.90 52.39
C ARG A 4 6.37 20.84 51.35
N LEU A 5 6.49 19.58 51.77
CA LEU A 5 6.68 18.44 50.86
C LEU A 5 5.43 18.23 49.98
N PHE A 6 4.24 18.32 50.55
CA PHE A 6 2.99 18.22 49.81
C PHE A 6 2.84 19.32 48.74
N PHE A 7 3.20 20.56 49.10
CA PHE A 7 3.14 21.69 48.18
C PHE A 7 4.15 21.58 47.03
N THR A 8 5.36 21.06 47.30
CA THR A 8 6.36 20.79 46.24
C THR A 8 5.96 19.65 45.31
N VAL A 9 5.33 18.58 45.84
CA VAL A 9 4.82 17.48 45.03
C VAL A 9 3.64 17.93 44.17
N VAL A 10 2.69 18.73 44.71
CA VAL A 10 1.56 19.26 43.95
C VAL A 10 2.05 20.28 42.88
N LEU A 11 3.05 21.08 43.18
CA LEU A 11 3.63 22.01 42.22
C LEU A 11 4.40 21.26 41.11
N ALA A 12 5.08 20.17 41.44
CA ALA A 12 5.75 19.28 40.46
C ALA A 12 4.74 18.53 39.59
N LEU A 13 3.59 18.08 40.14
CA LEU A 13 2.51 17.49 39.35
C LEU A 13 1.84 18.49 38.41
N PHE A 14 1.77 19.75 38.77
CA PHE A 14 1.16 20.81 37.92
C PHE A 14 2.07 21.21 36.73
N CYS A 15 3.39 20.98 36.81
CA CYS A 15 4.32 21.22 35.72
C CYS A 15 4.33 20.14 34.62
N VAL A 16 3.68 18.98 34.85
CA VAL A 16 3.59 17.90 33.87
C VAL A 16 2.34 17.99 32.96
N ALA A 17 1.40 18.88 33.30
CA ALA A 17 0.19 19.09 32.52
C ALA A 17 0.40 20.19 31.47
N GLY A 18 0.87 19.84 30.27
CA GLY A 18 0.82 20.83 29.20
C GLY A 18 1.82 20.72 28.06
N VAL A 19 2.36 19.53 27.74
CA VAL A 19 2.90 19.31 26.39
C VAL A 19 1.78 18.65 25.59
N GLY A 20 0.75 19.41 25.27
CA GLY A 20 -0.17 19.05 24.21
C GLY A 20 0.61 19.11 22.89
N ALA A 21 0.64 18.03 22.14
CA ALA A 21 1.15 18.06 20.78
C ALA A 21 0.40 19.18 20.03
N ARG A 22 1.14 20.02 19.31
CA ARG A 22 0.55 21.11 18.54
C ARG A 22 0.05 20.53 17.22
N GLU A 23 -1.26 20.50 17.06
CA GLU A 23 -1.88 20.15 15.77
C GLU A 23 -2.04 21.41 14.92
N TYR A 24 -1.53 21.36 13.70
CA TYR A 24 -1.64 22.45 12.73
C TYR A 24 -2.87 22.30 11.87
N LYS A 25 -3.54 23.43 11.60
CA LYS A 25 -4.53 23.53 10.50
C LYS A 25 -3.83 23.89 9.20
N VAL A 26 -4.46 23.58 8.07
CA VAL A 26 -3.94 23.95 6.74
C VAL A 26 -3.61 25.43 6.66
N SER A 27 -4.48 26.29 7.19
CA SER A 27 -4.29 27.76 7.21
C SER A 27 -3.19 28.26 8.14
N GLU A 28 -2.70 27.42 9.05
CA GLU A 28 -1.66 27.78 10.03
C GLU A 28 -0.26 27.41 9.55
N ILE A 29 -0.14 26.65 8.45
CA ILE A 29 1.16 26.31 7.85
C ILE A 29 1.77 27.58 7.25
N PRO A 30 2.98 28.00 7.70
CA PRO A 30 3.64 29.15 7.15
C PRO A 30 4.01 28.94 5.67
N LEU A 31 3.46 29.75 4.78
CA LEU A 31 3.80 29.74 3.36
C LEU A 31 5.08 30.56 3.15
N VAL A 32 6.22 29.99 3.48
CA VAL A 32 7.53 30.69 3.47
C VAL A 32 7.91 31.17 2.08
N HIS A 33 7.54 30.46 1.03
CA HIS A 33 7.81 30.82 -0.35
C HIS A 33 7.13 32.13 -0.79
N LEU A 34 5.97 32.45 -0.23
CA LEU A 34 5.28 33.72 -0.52
C LEU A 34 5.99 34.93 0.11
N GLN A 35 6.82 34.71 1.13
CA GLN A 35 7.60 35.73 1.81
C GLN A 35 9.01 35.87 1.21
N ASP A 36 9.61 34.72 0.88
CA ASP A 36 10.95 34.62 0.31
C ASP A 36 10.94 33.52 -0.76
N ARG A 37 11.09 33.89 -2.03
CA ARG A 37 11.09 33.00 -3.19
C ARG A 37 12.16 31.91 -3.16
N THR A 38 13.17 32.05 -2.32
CA THR A 38 14.24 31.06 -2.16
C THR A 38 13.93 30.03 -1.08
N ARG A 39 12.79 30.14 -0.41
CA ARG A 39 12.36 29.26 0.68
C ARG A 39 11.17 28.41 0.28
N TYR A 40 11.27 27.11 0.50
CA TYR A 40 10.24 26.10 0.17
C TYR A 40 9.82 25.28 1.37
N VAL A 41 10.69 25.19 2.41
CA VAL A 41 10.49 24.33 3.57
C VAL A 41 9.87 25.10 4.73
N SER A 42 8.63 24.81 5.05
CA SER A 42 7.94 25.24 6.26
C SER A 42 8.25 24.26 7.39
N ASN A 43 9.04 24.72 8.37
CA ASN A 43 9.52 23.90 9.51
C ASN A 43 9.31 24.68 10.84
N PRO A 44 8.04 24.98 11.21
CA PRO A 44 7.75 25.86 12.37
C PRO A 44 8.20 25.27 13.70
N ASP A 45 8.24 23.94 13.83
CA ASP A 45 8.62 23.21 15.04
C ASP A 45 10.12 22.90 15.12
N ASN A 46 10.91 23.36 14.13
CA ASN A 46 12.36 23.09 14.04
C ASN A 46 12.72 21.58 14.11
N ILE A 47 11.90 20.73 13.50
CA ILE A 47 12.14 19.28 13.38
C ILE A 47 13.39 19.02 12.55
N LEU A 48 13.53 19.75 11.44
CA LEU A 48 14.74 19.73 10.62
C LEU A 48 15.74 20.79 11.07
N SER A 49 17.02 20.45 10.97
CA SER A 49 18.09 21.41 11.21
C SER A 49 18.15 22.47 10.10
N ALA A 50 18.59 23.67 10.43
CA ALA A 50 18.71 24.77 9.46
C ALA A 50 19.58 24.39 8.24
N ALA A 51 20.66 23.63 8.45
CA ALA A 51 21.54 23.20 7.34
C ALA A 51 20.82 22.27 6.35
N VAL A 52 19.92 21.39 6.83
CA VAL A 52 19.11 20.53 5.96
C VAL A 52 18.04 21.34 5.24
N VAL A 53 17.37 22.26 5.93
CA VAL A 53 16.40 23.18 5.32
C VAL A 53 17.06 23.98 4.19
N ASP A 54 18.22 24.61 4.45
CA ASP A 54 18.93 25.41 3.44
C ASP A 54 19.39 24.55 2.25
N SER A 55 19.76 23.28 2.46
CA SER A 55 20.13 22.36 1.39
C SER A 55 18.94 22.00 0.52
N ILE A 56 17.78 21.73 1.12
CA ILE A 56 16.55 21.42 0.39
C ILE A 56 16.06 22.67 -0.36
N ASP A 57 16.02 23.81 0.28
CA ASP A 57 15.61 25.08 -0.34
C ASP A 57 16.47 25.39 -1.58
N SER A 58 17.79 25.25 -1.48
CA SER A 58 18.71 25.50 -2.62
C SER A 58 18.46 24.53 -3.80
N ALA A 59 18.18 23.25 -3.50
CA ALA A 59 17.88 22.25 -4.52
C ALA A 59 16.54 22.55 -5.21
N LEU A 60 15.52 22.90 -4.43
CA LEU A 60 14.19 23.24 -4.95
C LEU A 60 14.17 24.56 -5.71
N PHE A 61 14.92 25.56 -5.28
CA PHE A 61 15.11 26.79 -6.04
C PHE A 61 15.70 26.53 -7.42
N THR A 62 16.74 25.69 -7.47
CA THR A 62 17.36 25.30 -8.76
C THR A 62 16.40 24.51 -9.66
N LEU A 63 15.56 23.65 -9.06
CA LEU A 63 14.54 22.90 -9.77
C LEU A 63 13.48 23.83 -10.38
N GLU A 64 12.93 24.74 -9.58
CA GLU A 64 11.91 25.70 -10.05
C GLU A 64 12.44 26.58 -11.19
N GLU A 65 13.65 27.12 -11.07
CA GLU A 65 14.27 27.92 -12.12
C GLU A 65 14.47 27.16 -13.46
N LYS A 66 14.70 25.84 -13.38
CA LYS A 66 14.89 25.01 -14.58
C LYS A 66 13.58 24.53 -15.20
N THR A 67 12.60 24.16 -14.37
CA THR A 67 11.42 23.41 -14.80
C THR A 67 10.11 24.18 -14.62
N GLY A 68 10.10 25.22 -13.77
CA GLY A 68 8.90 25.91 -13.34
C GLY A 68 8.03 25.11 -12.36
N ILE A 69 8.49 23.95 -11.90
CA ILE A 69 7.76 23.11 -10.93
C ILE A 69 7.77 23.79 -9.57
N GLN A 70 6.58 23.96 -8.96
CA GLN A 70 6.43 24.56 -7.65
C GLN A 70 6.30 23.48 -6.58
N VAL A 71 7.12 23.59 -5.54
CA VAL A 71 7.14 22.63 -4.45
C VAL A 71 6.85 23.33 -3.12
N LEU A 72 5.99 22.75 -2.29
CA LEU A 72 5.78 23.16 -0.91
C LEU A 72 6.12 21.97 0.01
N VAL A 73 7.08 22.18 0.90
CA VAL A 73 7.46 21.18 1.90
C VAL A 73 6.97 21.64 3.27
N ALA A 74 6.11 20.88 3.91
CA ALA A 74 5.62 21.14 5.26
C ALA A 74 6.11 20.04 6.22
N VAL A 75 6.83 20.45 7.27
CA VAL A 75 7.37 19.56 8.29
C VAL A 75 6.85 20.04 9.64
N VAL A 76 5.96 19.26 10.22
CA VAL A 76 5.20 19.63 11.44
C VAL A 76 5.14 18.47 12.43
N THR A 77 4.86 18.81 13.68
CA THR A 77 4.70 17.80 14.74
C THR A 77 3.41 17.03 14.53
N GLY A 78 2.26 17.70 14.42
CA GLY A 78 0.95 17.08 14.26
C GLY A 78 0.03 17.89 13.34
N ILE A 79 -0.98 17.23 12.78
CA ILE A 79 -1.96 17.82 11.85
C ILE A 79 -3.38 17.62 12.35
N GLU A 80 -4.25 18.61 12.12
CA GLU A 80 -5.67 18.53 12.47
C GLU A 80 -6.34 17.35 11.74
N GLY A 81 -7.01 16.48 12.51
CA GLY A 81 -7.75 15.33 11.99
C GLY A 81 -6.92 14.09 11.68
N GLY A 82 -5.58 14.16 11.71
CA GLY A 82 -4.68 13.00 11.58
C GLY A 82 -4.68 12.30 10.20
N ASP A 83 -5.38 12.87 9.21
CA ASP A 83 -5.37 12.36 7.82
C ASP A 83 -4.34 13.09 6.97
N CYS A 84 -3.18 12.46 6.81
CA CYS A 84 -2.06 13.03 6.07
C CYS A 84 -2.36 13.26 4.59
N PHE A 85 -3.19 12.39 3.99
CA PHE A 85 -3.56 12.53 2.58
C PHE A 85 -4.47 13.74 2.38
N ASP A 86 -5.57 13.83 3.13
CA ASP A 86 -6.50 14.97 3.05
C ASP A 86 -5.78 16.27 3.35
N PHE A 87 -4.95 16.29 4.39
CA PHE A 87 -4.21 17.47 4.78
C PHE A 87 -3.25 17.97 3.69
N ALA A 88 -2.41 17.08 3.13
CA ALA A 88 -1.45 17.44 2.08
C ALA A 88 -2.16 17.90 0.80
N HIS A 89 -3.25 17.24 0.43
CA HIS A 89 -4.06 17.60 -0.73
C HIS A 89 -4.71 18.98 -0.56
N ARG A 90 -5.34 19.23 0.59
CA ARG A 90 -5.92 20.54 0.92
C ARG A 90 -4.86 21.64 1.00
N LEU A 91 -3.69 21.32 1.56
CA LEU A 91 -2.58 22.27 1.65
C LEU A 91 -2.14 22.75 0.25
N GLY A 92 -2.07 21.84 -0.72
CA GLY A 92 -1.78 22.18 -2.11
C GLY A 92 -2.92 22.97 -2.77
N GLN A 93 -4.14 22.50 -2.63
CA GLN A 93 -5.31 23.07 -3.30
C GLN A 93 -5.70 24.47 -2.75
N GLU A 94 -5.76 24.64 -1.42
CA GLU A 94 -6.17 25.89 -0.79
C GLU A 94 -5.11 27.00 -1.02
N ASN A 95 -3.83 26.63 -1.13
CA ASN A 95 -2.75 27.58 -1.35
C ASN A 95 -2.36 27.72 -2.83
N GLY A 96 -3.00 26.96 -3.73
CA GLY A 96 -2.78 27.08 -5.17
C GLY A 96 -1.35 26.77 -5.60
N VAL A 97 -0.70 25.75 -4.98
CA VAL A 97 0.65 25.34 -5.33
C VAL A 97 0.68 24.80 -6.76
N GLY A 98 1.57 25.36 -7.59
CA GLY A 98 1.64 25.07 -9.02
C GLY A 98 1.04 26.17 -9.89
N GLU A 99 1.43 26.20 -11.17
CA GLU A 99 0.93 27.15 -12.15
C GLU A 99 -0.44 26.74 -12.68
N LYS A 100 -1.34 27.70 -12.79
CA LYS A 100 -2.66 27.49 -13.37
C LYS A 100 -2.56 26.96 -14.81
N GLY A 101 -3.20 25.81 -15.06
CA GLY A 101 -3.24 25.18 -16.40
C GLY A 101 -2.02 24.33 -16.75
N ARG A 102 -0.96 24.39 -15.93
CA ARG A 102 0.14 23.43 -15.95
C ARG A 102 -0.02 22.36 -14.86
N ASP A 103 -0.66 22.73 -13.76
CA ASP A 103 -0.92 21.88 -12.60
C ASP A 103 0.35 21.15 -12.10
N ASN A 104 1.48 21.87 -12.13
CA ASN A 104 2.84 21.39 -11.89
C ASN A 104 3.27 21.60 -10.42
N GLY A 105 2.36 21.49 -9.50
CA GLY A 105 2.60 21.62 -8.08
C GLY A 105 2.91 20.28 -7.39
N LEU A 106 3.79 20.31 -6.39
CA LEU A 106 4.06 19.19 -5.48
C LEU A 106 3.97 19.66 -4.03
N VAL A 107 3.23 18.97 -3.21
CA VAL A 107 3.25 19.13 -1.76
C VAL A 107 3.91 17.91 -1.13
N VAL A 108 4.87 18.14 -0.24
CA VAL A 108 5.50 17.11 0.59
C VAL A 108 5.20 17.44 2.04
N LEU A 109 4.44 16.60 2.71
CA LEU A 109 4.11 16.71 4.12
C LEU A 109 4.86 15.64 4.91
N LEU A 110 5.53 16.06 5.99
CA LEU A 110 6.02 15.17 7.04
C LEU A 110 5.32 15.55 8.34
N SER A 111 4.62 14.62 8.96
CA SER A 111 4.09 14.75 10.31
C SER A 111 4.68 13.69 11.21
N THR A 112 5.29 14.14 12.33
CA THR A 112 6.03 13.25 13.22
C THR A 112 5.11 12.50 14.19
N ASP A 113 4.03 13.11 14.64
CA ASP A 113 3.07 12.46 15.56
C ASP A 113 2.20 11.42 14.85
N GLU A 114 1.72 11.73 13.63
CA GLU A 114 1.02 10.77 12.79
C GLU A 114 1.94 9.74 12.16
N ARG A 115 3.27 9.93 12.29
CA ARG A 115 4.31 9.10 11.68
C ARG A 115 4.03 8.85 10.21
N CYS A 116 3.83 9.93 9.47
CA CYS A 116 3.52 9.86 8.06
C CYS A 116 4.36 10.81 7.22
N VAL A 117 4.68 10.38 6.01
CA VAL A 117 5.13 11.23 4.91
C VAL A 117 4.13 11.10 3.77
N GLN A 118 3.66 12.23 3.26
CA GLN A 118 2.68 12.27 2.19
C GLN A 118 3.15 13.19 1.07
N PHE A 119 3.09 12.69 -0.17
CA PHE A 119 3.27 13.47 -1.38
C PHE A 119 1.89 13.68 -2.01
N ALA A 120 1.57 14.90 -2.37
CA ALA A 120 0.39 15.24 -3.17
C ALA A 120 0.88 15.94 -4.45
N THR A 121 0.56 15.34 -5.60
CA THR A 121 1.01 15.81 -6.92
C THR A 121 -0.11 16.46 -7.68
N GLY A 122 0.19 17.56 -8.37
CA GLY A 122 -0.69 18.14 -9.37
C GLY A 122 -0.74 17.29 -10.63
N TYR A 123 -1.82 17.38 -11.39
CA TYR A 123 -2.03 16.60 -12.63
C TYR A 123 -0.88 16.70 -13.63
N GLY A 124 -0.23 17.85 -13.73
CA GLY A 124 0.90 18.07 -14.64
C GLY A 124 2.15 17.28 -14.28
N LEU A 125 2.25 16.78 -13.05
CA LEU A 125 3.39 15.97 -12.59
C LEU A 125 3.14 14.46 -12.68
N GLU A 126 1.92 14.00 -12.90
CA GLU A 126 1.60 12.56 -12.92
C GLU A 126 2.39 11.77 -13.98
N GLY A 127 2.80 12.43 -15.08
CA GLY A 127 3.63 11.83 -16.13
C GLY A 127 5.08 11.61 -15.73
N VAL A 128 5.62 12.42 -14.80
CA VAL A 128 7.04 12.38 -14.37
C VAL A 128 7.17 11.81 -12.97
N LEU A 129 6.23 12.15 -12.09
CA LEU A 129 6.21 11.72 -10.69
C LEU A 129 4.85 11.05 -10.35
N PRO A 130 4.54 9.88 -10.96
CA PRO A 130 3.35 9.12 -10.63
C PRO A 130 3.42 8.53 -9.21
N ASP A 131 2.27 8.11 -8.67
CA ASP A 131 2.14 7.56 -7.31
C ASP A 131 3.13 6.44 -7.01
N ALA A 132 3.39 5.56 -7.99
CA ALA A 132 4.33 4.45 -7.83
C ALA A 132 5.77 4.95 -7.60
N ILE A 133 6.18 6.03 -8.29
CA ILE A 133 7.49 6.65 -8.10
C ILE A 133 7.54 7.38 -6.76
N CYS A 134 6.49 8.12 -6.39
CA CYS A 134 6.38 8.74 -5.07
C CYS A 134 6.55 7.71 -3.96
N LYS A 135 5.81 6.58 -4.05
CA LYS A 135 5.89 5.49 -3.06
C LYS A 135 7.27 4.87 -2.98
N ARG A 136 7.94 4.69 -4.13
CA ARG A 136 9.30 4.15 -4.20
C ARG A 136 10.32 5.09 -3.58
N ILE A 137 10.25 6.40 -3.85
CA ILE A 137 11.11 7.39 -3.20
C ILE A 137 10.94 7.33 -1.68
N GLN A 138 9.69 7.30 -1.20
CA GLN A 138 9.42 7.23 0.24
C GLN A 138 10.00 5.96 0.85
N SER A 139 9.77 4.78 0.25
CA SER A 139 10.24 3.50 0.81
C SER A 139 11.77 3.38 0.80
N GLN A 140 12.44 3.83 -0.25
CA GLN A 140 13.89 3.64 -0.40
C GLN A 140 14.73 4.69 0.32
N TYR A 141 14.23 5.95 0.41
CA TYR A 141 15.05 7.06 0.89
C TYR A 141 14.55 7.73 2.17
N MET A 142 13.30 7.45 2.60
CA MET A 142 12.69 8.19 3.71
C MET A 142 12.28 7.30 4.87
N VAL A 143 11.49 6.24 4.60
CA VAL A 143 10.79 5.45 5.63
C VAL A 143 11.74 4.80 6.64
N GLU A 144 12.88 4.24 6.20
CA GLU A 144 13.85 3.62 7.10
C GLU A 144 14.45 4.64 8.07
N HIS A 145 14.80 5.82 7.58
CA HIS A 145 15.34 6.90 8.40
C HIS A 145 14.31 7.44 9.38
N PHE A 146 13.08 7.66 8.92
CA PHE A 146 11.98 8.12 9.77
C PHE A 146 11.58 7.10 10.83
N GLY A 147 11.69 5.80 10.52
CA GLY A 147 11.51 4.72 11.50
C GLY A 147 12.50 4.78 12.66
N ASN A 148 13.67 5.37 12.43
CA ASN A 148 14.73 5.60 13.41
C ASN A 148 14.75 7.04 13.96
N ASP A 149 13.71 7.85 13.71
CA ASP A 149 13.59 9.26 14.07
C ASP A 149 14.69 10.17 13.48
N ASP A 150 15.39 9.72 12.42
CA ASP A 150 16.37 10.53 11.68
C ASP A 150 15.66 11.35 10.59
N TRP A 151 14.89 12.35 11.04
CA TRP A 151 14.11 13.26 10.19
C TRP A 151 14.97 14.01 9.18
N ASN A 152 16.17 14.43 9.61
CA ASN A 152 17.10 15.18 8.80
C ASN A 152 17.56 14.41 7.57
N ARG A 153 18.02 13.19 7.79
CA ARG A 153 18.55 12.37 6.72
C ARG A 153 17.45 11.91 5.77
N GLY A 154 16.32 11.44 6.33
CA GLY A 154 15.20 11.00 5.52
C GLY A 154 14.65 12.10 4.61
N MET A 155 14.48 13.33 5.12
CA MET A 155 14.04 14.45 4.30
C MET A 155 15.10 14.85 3.27
N LEU A 156 16.37 14.91 3.66
CA LEU A 156 17.43 15.33 2.72
C LEU A 156 17.61 14.33 1.56
N GLU A 157 17.68 13.03 1.86
CA GLU A 157 17.85 11.99 0.84
C GLU A 157 16.60 11.85 -0.03
N GLY A 158 15.41 11.87 0.57
CA GLY A 158 14.14 11.83 -0.15
C GLY A 158 13.95 13.02 -1.08
N MET A 159 14.21 14.24 -0.60
CA MET A 159 14.07 15.44 -1.44
C MET A 159 15.11 15.51 -2.56
N LYS A 160 16.32 15.00 -2.35
CA LYS A 160 17.30 14.83 -3.43
C LYS A 160 16.80 13.88 -4.50
N ALA A 161 16.20 12.76 -4.10
CA ALA A 161 15.62 11.81 -5.05
C ALA A 161 14.43 12.42 -5.81
N VAL A 162 13.55 13.18 -5.15
CA VAL A 162 12.45 13.91 -5.78
C VAL A 162 13.00 14.88 -6.84
N VAL A 163 13.99 15.71 -6.49
CA VAL A 163 14.59 16.68 -7.40
C VAL A 163 15.22 15.96 -8.60
N ALA A 164 15.93 14.86 -8.37
CA ALA A 164 16.61 14.10 -9.43
C ALA A 164 15.62 13.43 -10.41
N VAL A 165 14.44 13.04 -9.94
CA VAL A 165 13.36 12.55 -10.82
C VAL A 165 12.75 13.70 -11.62
N LEU A 166 12.46 14.82 -10.96
CA LEU A 166 11.78 15.97 -11.58
C LEU A 166 12.67 16.73 -12.58
N ASP A 167 13.97 16.77 -12.38
CA ASP A 167 14.92 17.41 -13.33
C ASP A 167 15.42 16.44 -14.43
N GLY A 168 14.98 15.17 -14.39
CA GLY A 168 15.34 14.13 -15.35
C GLY A 168 16.78 13.63 -15.22
N SER A 169 17.49 13.94 -14.12
CA SER A 169 18.87 13.47 -13.89
C SER A 169 18.92 12.03 -13.35
N MET A 170 17.81 11.52 -12.83
CA MET A 170 17.69 10.14 -12.39
C MET A 170 16.99 9.31 -13.48
N GLU A 171 17.76 8.48 -14.18
CA GLU A 171 17.21 7.38 -14.97
C GLU A 171 16.51 6.40 -13.98
N ALA A 172 15.30 5.97 -14.31
CA ALA A 172 14.37 5.18 -13.52
C ALA A 172 14.93 4.58 -12.21
N LEU A 173 14.29 4.90 -11.08
CA LEU A 173 14.59 4.26 -9.78
C LEU A 173 14.67 2.74 -9.99
N PRO A 174 15.71 2.04 -9.48
CA PRO A 174 15.82 0.59 -9.61
C PRO A 174 14.53 -0.08 -9.14
N GLU A 175 13.94 -0.89 -10.00
CA GLU A 175 12.80 -1.72 -9.62
C GLU A 175 13.31 -2.69 -8.56
N GLU A 176 12.68 -2.69 -7.39
CA GLU A 176 12.85 -3.81 -6.47
C GLU A 176 12.17 -5.00 -7.16
N ASP A 177 12.98 -5.92 -7.69
CA ASP A 177 12.51 -7.21 -8.19
C ASP A 177 11.98 -8.01 -7.01
N ASP A 178 10.74 -7.77 -6.62
CA ASP A 178 10.01 -8.58 -5.65
C ASP A 178 9.76 -9.98 -6.23
N MET A 179 10.84 -10.74 -6.40
CA MET A 179 10.78 -12.15 -6.84
C MET A 179 10.20 -13.07 -5.74
N PHE A 180 10.06 -12.55 -4.52
CA PHE A 180 9.54 -13.31 -3.37
C PHE A 180 8.16 -13.95 -3.65
N PRO A 181 7.13 -13.23 -4.18
CA PRO A 181 5.85 -13.86 -4.47
C PRO A 181 5.97 -14.96 -5.52
N ILE A 182 6.81 -14.80 -6.53
CA ILE A 182 7.00 -15.80 -7.61
C ILE A 182 7.60 -17.08 -7.02
N TYR A 183 8.64 -16.98 -6.20
CA TYR A 183 9.23 -18.13 -5.51
C TYR A 183 8.25 -18.78 -4.54
N PHE A 184 7.49 -17.98 -3.77
CA PHE A 184 6.52 -18.48 -2.82
C PHE A 184 5.40 -19.27 -3.49
N PHE A 185 4.78 -18.74 -4.56
CA PHE A 185 3.78 -19.46 -5.34
C PHE A 185 4.37 -20.67 -6.07
N GLY A 186 5.60 -20.58 -6.56
CA GLY A 186 6.31 -21.69 -7.18
C GLY A 186 6.50 -22.87 -6.22
N VAL A 187 6.93 -22.61 -4.99
CA VAL A 187 7.10 -23.64 -3.95
C VAL A 187 5.76 -24.28 -3.56
N ILE A 188 4.70 -23.48 -3.37
CA ILE A 188 3.34 -24.01 -3.06
C ILE A 188 2.85 -24.91 -4.21
N MET A 189 3.02 -24.49 -5.45
CA MET A 189 2.62 -25.28 -6.62
C MET A 189 3.37 -26.61 -6.69
N LEU A 190 4.69 -26.61 -6.47
CA LEU A 190 5.51 -27.81 -6.45
C LEU A 190 5.10 -28.77 -5.32
N LEU A 191 4.82 -28.25 -4.12
CA LEU A 191 4.30 -29.04 -3.01
C LEU A 191 2.94 -29.64 -3.33
N GLY A 192 2.04 -28.88 -3.95
CA GLY A 192 0.74 -29.38 -4.42
C GLY A 192 0.87 -30.53 -5.42
N ILE A 193 1.75 -30.37 -6.41
CA ILE A 193 2.04 -31.43 -7.40
C ILE A 193 2.63 -32.65 -6.71
N ALA A 194 3.59 -32.49 -5.81
CA ALA A 194 4.21 -33.59 -5.06
C ALA A 194 3.18 -34.37 -4.23
N LEU A 195 2.27 -33.65 -3.54
CA LEU A 195 1.18 -34.27 -2.78
C LEU A 195 0.18 -35.02 -3.69
N ALA A 196 -0.18 -34.43 -4.84
CA ALA A 196 -1.05 -35.09 -5.80
C ALA A 196 -0.40 -36.35 -6.37
N CYS A 197 0.86 -36.31 -6.75
CA CYS A 197 1.64 -37.47 -7.21
C CYS A 197 1.72 -38.54 -6.13
N TYR A 198 1.97 -38.16 -4.88
CA TYR A 198 1.98 -39.06 -3.74
C TYR A 198 0.61 -39.72 -3.52
N ALA A 199 -0.48 -38.95 -3.59
CA ALA A 199 -1.83 -39.47 -3.44
C ALA A 199 -2.17 -40.51 -4.56
N VAL A 200 -1.85 -40.22 -5.81
CA VAL A 200 -2.03 -41.15 -6.93
C VAL A 200 -1.16 -42.41 -6.74
N TRP A 201 0.08 -42.23 -6.32
CA TRP A 201 0.99 -43.36 -6.05
C TRP A 201 0.50 -44.24 -4.89
N ALA A 202 -0.09 -43.64 -3.84
CA ALA A 202 -0.61 -44.35 -2.68
C ALA A 202 -1.96 -45.03 -2.95
N ALA A 203 -2.85 -44.40 -3.74
CA ALA A 203 -4.22 -44.85 -4.00
C ALA A 203 -4.30 -46.24 -4.72
N GLY A 204 -3.25 -46.61 -5.45
CA GLY A 204 -3.21 -47.89 -6.17
C GLY A 204 -2.60 -49.06 -5.37
N ARG A 205 -2.44 -48.96 -4.04
CA ARG A 205 -1.76 -49.96 -3.23
C ARG A 205 -2.66 -50.59 -2.20
N CYS A 206 -2.38 -51.88 -1.91
CA CYS A 206 -3.06 -52.56 -0.80
C CYS A 206 -2.74 -51.90 0.54
N PRO A 207 -3.73 -51.55 1.38
CA PRO A 207 -3.51 -50.92 2.66
C PRO A 207 -2.69 -51.76 3.65
N LYS A 208 -2.72 -53.13 3.48
CA LYS A 208 -2.03 -54.06 4.37
C LYS A 208 -0.57 -54.35 3.94
N CYS A 209 -0.35 -54.73 2.67
CA CYS A 209 0.99 -55.12 2.19
C CYS A 209 1.67 -54.09 1.29
N LYS A 210 1.02 -52.97 0.97
CA LYS A 210 1.49 -51.84 0.14
C LYS A 210 1.89 -52.20 -1.29
N LYS A 211 1.61 -53.45 -1.75
CA LYS A 211 1.84 -53.88 -3.13
C LYS A 211 0.71 -53.45 -4.07
N LYS A 212 0.99 -53.31 -5.37
CA LYS A 212 0.04 -52.84 -6.40
C LYS A 212 -0.84 -53.93 -7.03
N ASN A 213 -0.79 -55.17 -6.58
CA ASN A 213 -1.48 -56.28 -7.18
C ASN A 213 -2.92 -56.42 -6.67
N LEU A 214 -3.78 -55.47 -7.07
CA LEU A 214 -5.19 -55.39 -6.65
C LEU A 214 -6.09 -55.90 -7.77
N ARG A 215 -6.95 -56.89 -7.48
CA ARG A 215 -8.00 -57.38 -8.39
C ARG A 215 -9.36 -56.86 -7.92
N ARG A 216 -10.15 -56.27 -8.83
CA ARG A 216 -11.55 -55.93 -8.58
C ARG A 216 -12.39 -57.20 -8.54
N VAL A 217 -13.08 -57.42 -7.44
CA VAL A 217 -13.92 -58.62 -7.20
C VAL A 217 -15.38 -58.31 -7.48
N ASN A 218 -15.88 -57.19 -6.95
CA ASN A 218 -17.28 -56.82 -7.08
C ASN A 218 -17.45 -55.28 -7.14
N SER A 219 -18.60 -54.82 -7.65
CA SER A 219 -18.97 -53.41 -7.70
C SER A 219 -20.48 -53.29 -7.56
N ILE A 220 -20.91 -52.61 -6.54
CA ILE A 220 -22.32 -52.37 -6.21
C ILE A 220 -22.58 -50.87 -6.23
N ILE A 221 -23.70 -50.43 -6.81
CA ILE A 221 -24.13 -49.04 -6.75
C ILE A 221 -24.67 -48.78 -5.36
N SER A 222 -24.02 -47.91 -4.58
CA SER A 222 -24.45 -47.54 -3.22
C SER A 222 -25.28 -46.28 -3.17
N GLY A 223 -25.25 -45.45 -4.23
CA GLY A 223 -26.07 -44.24 -4.26
C GLY A 223 -25.89 -43.42 -5.51
N ARG A 224 -26.75 -42.37 -5.64
CA ARG A 224 -26.67 -41.34 -6.68
C ARG A 224 -26.80 -39.99 -6.03
N SER A 225 -25.92 -39.05 -6.36
CA SER A 225 -25.95 -37.67 -5.82
C SER A 225 -25.39 -36.69 -6.84
N ASN A 226 -26.08 -35.61 -7.10
CA ASN A 226 -25.62 -34.48 -7.92
C ASN A 226 -25.07 -34.86 -9.31
N GLY A 227 -25.69 -35.86 -9.97
CA GLY A 227 -25.23 -36.28 -11.28
C GLY A 227 -24.06 -37.30 -11.28
N TYR A 228 -23.72 -37.82 -10.11
CA TYR A 228 -22.74 -38.86 -9.94
C TYR A 228 -23.36 -40.13 -9.36
N ILE A 229 -22.95 -41.30 -9.90
CA ILE A 229 -23.26 -42.63 -9.35
C ILE A 229 -22.11 -43.02 -8.44
N ILE A 230 -22.40 -43.35 -7.20
CA ILE A 230 -21.44 -43.83 -6.22
C ILE A 230 -21.40 -45.37 -6.28
N HIS A 231 -20.22 -45.91 -6.55
CA HIS A 231 -19.98 -47.35 -6.57
C HIS A 231 -19.12 -47.74 -5.37
N ASP A 232 -19.54 -48.78 -4.65
CA ASP A 232 -18.74 -49.47 -3.67
C ASP A 232 -18.02 -50.63 -4.41
N VAL A 233 -16.72 -50.46 -4.62
CA VAL A 233 -15.90 -51.40 -5.34
C VAL A 233 -15.06 -52.18 -4.34
N THR A 234 -15.24 -53.52 -4.37
CA THR A 234 -14.46 -54.43 -3.53
C THR A 234 -13.21 -54.89 -4.29
N TYR A 235 -12.06 -54.63 -3.69
CA TYR A 235 -10.76 -55.09 -4.18
C TYR A 235 -10.21 -56.21 -3.30
N CYS A 236 -9.57 -57.21 -3.92
CA CYS A 236 -8.80 -58.24 -3.25
C CYS A 236 -7.33 -58.13 -3.68
N CYS A 237 -6.42 -58.09 -2.73
CA CYS A 237 -5.00 -58.14 -3.00
C CYS A 237 -4.57 -59.58 -3.30
N GLN A 238 -3.99 -59.82 -4.48
CA GLN A 238 -3.55 -61.15 -4.89
C GLN A 238 -2.32 -61.69 -4.14
N GLU A 239 -1.61 -60.78 -3.44
CA GLU A 239 -0.40 -61.13 -2.69
C GLU A 239 -0.68 -61.53 -1.23
N CYS A 240 -1.60 -60.83 -0.57
CA CYS A 240 -1.88 -61.04 0.87
C CYS A 240 -3.32 -61.46 1.15
N GLY A 241 -4.18 -61.60 0.14
CA GLY A 241 -5.59 -61.99 0.30
C GLY A 241 -6.48 -60.95 0.98
N HIS A 242 -5.95 -59.79 1.33
CA HIS A 242 -6.72 -58.75 2.02
C HIS A 242 -7.77 -58.12 1.11
N THR A 243 -9.03 -58.10 1.56
CA THR A 243 -10.15 -57.47 0.84
C THR A 243 -10.55 -56.17 1.50
N PHE A 244 -10.79 -55.13 0.70
CA PHE A 244 -11.28 -53.84 1.18
C PHE A 244 -12.21 -53.18 0.15
N VAL A 245 -13.10 -52.32 0.64
CA VAL A 245 -14.08 -51.60 -0.20
C VAL A 245 -13.64 -50.18 -0.34
N THR A 246 -13.66 -49.68 -1.58
CA THR A 246 -13.36 -48.27 -1.90
C THR A 246 -14.54 -47.67 -2.64
N LYS A 247 -14.95 -46.46 -2.24
CA LYS A 247 -15.99 -45.71 -2.95
C LYS A 247 -15.39 -45.04 -4.18
N THR A 248 -15.96 -45.30 -5.35
CA THR A 248 -15.62 -44.63 -6.59
C THR A 248 -16.85 -43.94 -7.17
N THR A 249 -16.66 -42.80 -7.82
CA THR A 249 -17.76 -42.05 -8.44
C THR A 249 -17.62 -42.10 -9.93
N SER A 250 -18.73 -42.29 -10.65
CA SER A 250 -18.82 -42.14 -12.11
C SER A 250 -19.93 -41.13 -12.46
N VAL A 251 -19.80 -40.47 -13.59
CA VAL A 251 -20.86 -39.55 -14.07
C VAL A 251 -22.08 -40.36 -14.44
N ASP A 252 -23.27 -39.91 -13.98
CA ASP A 252 -24.56 -40.53 -14.38
C ASP A 252 -24.95 -40.04 -15.77
N PRO A 253 -24.93 -40.90 -16.80
CA PRO A 253 -25.29 -40.52 -18.17
C PRO A 253 -26.75 -40.07 -18.33
N ASN A 254 -27.62 -40.39 -17.34
CA ASN A 254 -29.02 -40.05 -17.37
C ASN A 254 -29.34 -38.77 -16.49
N TYR A 255 -28.32 -38.17 -15.88
CA TYR A 255 -28.53 -36.98 -15.08
C TYR A 255 -28.81 -35.76 -15.95
N ARG A 256 -30.05 -35.34 -15.97
CA ARG A 256 -30.45 -34.02 -16.45
C ARG A 256 -30.39 -33.05 -15.29
N GLY A 257 -29.29 -32.28 -15.17
CA GLY A 257 -29.12 -31.26 -14.18
C GLY A 257 -30.32 -30.27 -14.11
N PRO A 258 -30.51 -29.56 -13.00
CA PRO A 258 -31.52 -28.49 -12.98
C PRO A 258 -31.21 -27.53 -14.14
N ARG A 259 -32.21 -27.25 -14.97
CA ARG A 259 -32.11 -26.27 -16.06
C ARG A 259 -31.74 -24.93 -15.43
N GLY A 260 -30.47 -24.59 -15.47
CA GLY A 260 -29.98 -23.29 -15.06
C GLY A 260 -30.61 -22.23 -15.93
N GLY A 261 -31.39 -21.35 -15.30
CA GLY A 261 -31.87 -20.15 -15.94
C GLY A 261 -30.68 -19.35 -16.47
N GLY A 262 -30.74 -18.97 -17.75
CA GLY A 262 -29.70 -18.20 -18.39
C GLY A 262 -29.38 -16.94 -17.58
N ILE A 263 -28.10 -16.71 -17.27
CA ILE A 263 -27.61 -15.44 -16.75
C ILE A 263 -27.68 -14.46 -17.90
N SER A 264 -28.75 -13.66 -17.89
CA SER A 264 -28.90 -12.46 -18.72
C SER A 264 -27.78 -11.51 -18.34
N GLY A 265 -26.87 -11.21 -19.28
CA GLY A 265 -25.78 -10.25 -19.10
C GLY A 265 -26.36 -8.87 -18.81
N GLY A 266 -26.16 -8.39 -17.58
CA GLY A 266 -26.45 -7.02 -17.17
C GLY A 266 -25.45 -6.07 -17.84
N SER A 267 -25.96 -5.25 -18.75
CA SER A 267 -25.28 -4.11 -19.34
C SER A 267 -24.99 -3.09 -18.23
N PHE A 268 -23.71 -2.78 -17.98
CA PHE A 268 -23.32 -1.67 -17.11
C PHE A 268 -23.58 -0.35 -17.84
N GLY A 269 -24.66 0.31 -17.45
CA GLY A 269 -25.01 1.66 -17.88
C GLY A 269 -24.00 2.68 -17.35
N ARG A 270 -23.39 3.38 -18.29
CA ARG A 270 -22.49 4.51 -18.09
C ARG A 270 -23.34 5.73 -17.69
N GLY A 271 -23.41 6.02 -16.37
CA GLY A 271 -24.04 7.23 -15.84
C GLY A 271 -23.03 8.36 -15.80
N GLY A 272 -23.09 9.27 -16.77
CA GLY A 272 -22.43 10.56 -16.70
C GLY A 272 -23.24 11.49 -15.81
N GLY A 273 -22.68 11.95 -14.70
CA GLY A 273 -23.21 13.05 -13.89
C GLY A 273 -22.19 14.19 -13.90
N GLY A 274 -22.47 15.21 -14.73
CA GLY A 274 -21.73 16.45 -14.73
C GLY A 274 -22.09 17.27 -13.47
N PHE A 275 -21.06 17.65 -12.71
CA PHE A 275 -21.17 18.75 -11.76
C PHE A 275 -20.39 19.94 -12.31
N SER A 276 -21.13 20.99 -12.68
CA SER A 276 -20.60 22.30 -12.93
C SER A 276 -20.50 23.04 -11.60
N GLY A 277 -19.30 23.42 -11.21
CA GLY A 277 -19.05 24.25 -10.02
C GLY A 277 -17.74 24.99 -10.15
N GLY A 278 -17.81 26.27 -10.19
CA GLY A 278 -16.96 27.40 -9.93
C GLY A 278 -15.42 27.21 -9.97
N SER A 279 -14.84 27.90 -10.94
CA SER A 279 -13.41 28.09 -11.16
C SER A 279 -12.78 28.95 -10.04
N PHE A 280 -11.86 28.39 -9.25
CA PHE A 280 -10.83 29.14 -8.54
C PHE A 280 -9.51 29.01 -9.29
N GLY A 281 -8.76 30.09 -9.37
CA GLY A 281 -7.56 30.18 -10.19
C GLY A 281 -6.30 29.66 -9.49
N GLY A 282 -6.23 28.36 -9.22
CA GLY A 282 -5.05 27.62 -8.72
C GLY A 282 -4.93 26.31 -9.46
N GLY A 283 -3.75 25.70 -9.47
CA GLY A 283 -3.54 24.37 -10.04
C GLY A 283 -4.49 23.35 -9.43
N SER A 284 -5.02 22.44 -10.24
CA SER A 284 -5.86 21.36 -9.77
C SER A 284 -4.99 20.23 -9.25
N PHE A 285 -5.15 19.86 -7.99
CA PHE A 285 -4.64 18.61 -7.46
C PHE A 285 -5.64 17.51 -7.80
N GLY A 286 -5.25 16.59 -8.70
CA GLY A 286 -5.95 15.33 -8.87
C GLY A 286 -5.69 14.46 -7.65
N GLY A 287 -6.56 13.54 -7.32
CA GLY A 287 -6.32 12.62 -6.21
C GLY A 287 -5.07 11.74 -6.34
N GLY A 288 -4.05 12.20 -7.08
CA GLY A 288 -2.73 11.61 -7.20
C GLY A 288 -1.86 11.96 -6.00
N GLY A 289 -1.03 11.02 -5.62
CA GLY A 289 -0.10 11.14 -4.50
C GLY A 289 0.08 9.83 -3.77
N ALA A 290 1.20 9.70 -3.08
CA ALA A 290 1.49 8.52 -2.28
C ALA A 290 1.82 8.91 -0.85
N GLY A 291 1.39 8.09 0.10
CA GLY A 291 1.71 8.23 1.52
C GLY A 291 2.34 6.97 2.09
N SER A 292 3.27 7.15 3.02
CA SER A 292 3.85 6.08 3.81
C SER A 292 3.70 6.41 5.29
N ARG A 293 3.40 5.40 6.09
CA ARG A 293 3.52 5.42 7.55
C ARG A 293 4.73 4.61 7.96
N PHE A 294 5.37 4.96 9.08
CA PHE A 294 6.62 4.36 9.53
C PHE A 294 6.67 4.20 11.05
#